data_72b073337fb6a6858c5a345c2c9feb96
#
_entry.id   72b073337fb6a6858c5a345c2c9feb96
#
_cell.length_a   1.000
_cell.length_b   1.000
_cell.length_c   1.000
_cell.angle_alpha   90.00
_cell.angle_beta   90.00
_cell.angle_gamma   90.00
#
_symmetry.space_group_name_H-M   'P 1'
#
loop_
_entity.id
_entity.type
_entity.pdbx_description
1 polymer ?
#
loop_
_entity_poly.entity_id
_entity_poly.type
_entity_poly.pdbx_seq_one_letter_code
_entity_poly.pdbx_strand_id
1 'polypeptide(L)'
;MKNSILILFLCLCSLSFAQQKVNYKVHAHNDYAQEFPFWEAYIGGASSIEVDVFLKENTLFVTHSENEINKANTLEKLYLQPLKQLQTEGRLRSLQLLIDIKSDAETTLVAITKAIEKQNLDEVEALHFVISGNRPEAKAYSEYPDFIQFDHQNLEDLDNIDLSKVALVSVNYKNYSVWNGFGNMVAPELEKVEEAIAKAHAVNKPFRFWASPDTKIAWTRFANLGVDFINSDKPAEAVSYLKTLDQNTYVNTQQIEVYQPEFKFDYNDTPVNVILMIGDGTGLAQITSGQIANGGQLTVTQLKDFGLSKTAATDDLVTDSAAGATAMATGTKTHNRAIGVDPDDQSLQNITELLGGK
;
A
#
# COMPACT_ATOMS: atom_id res chain seq x y z
N MET A 1 -46.64 0.56 24.11
CA MET A 1 -45.36 1.16 24.58
C MET A 1 -44.20 0.17 24.64
N LYS A 2 -44.32 -1.08 25.13
CA LYS A 2 -43.22 -2.05 25.17
C LYS A 2 -42.66 -2.44 23.79
N ASN A 3 -43.51 -2.57 22.77
CA ASN A 3 -43.04 -2.97 21.42
C ASN A 3 -42.33 -1.84 20.64
N SER A 4 -42.67 -0.58 20.94
CA SER A 4 -42.03 0.59 20.31
C SER A 4 -40.61 0.82 20.85
N ILE A 5 -40.33 0.46 22.11
CA ILE A 5 -39.02 0.55 22.72
C ILE A 5 -38.07 -0.55 22.16
N LEU A 6 -38.62 -1.74 21.89
CA LEU A 6 -37.83 -2.85 21.32
C LEU A 6 -37.38 -2.56 19.87
N ILE A 7 -38.24 -1.93 19.07
CA ILE A 7 -37.94 -1.53 17.69
C ILE A 7 -36.88 -0.41 17.68
N LEU A 8 -36.98 0.56 18.63
CA LEU A 8 -35.98 1.63 18.74
C LEU A 8 -34.59 1.08 19.17
N PHE A 9 -34.57 0.06 20.03
CA PHE A 9 -33.31 -0.58 20.46
C PHE A 9 -32.67 -1.41 19.35
N LEU A 10 -33.48 -2.09 18.52
CA LEU A 10 -32.99 -2.82 17.32
C LEU A 10 -32.46 -1.86 16.24
N CYS A 11 -33.09 -0.70 16.04
CA CYS A 11 -32.58 0.32 15.12
C CYS A 11 -31.28 0.98 15.62
N LEU A 12 -31.08 1.14 16.91
CA LEU A 12 -29.84 1.66 17.49
C LEU A 12 -28.69 0.66 17.38
N CYS A 13 -28.95 -0.65 17.46
CA CYS A 13 -27.91 -1.67 17.26
C CYS A 13 -27.48 -1.84 15.80
N SER A 14 -28.30 -1.48 14.82
CA SER A 14 -27.95 -1.53 13.39
C SER A 14 -27.13 -0.33 12.91
N LEU A 15 -26.98 0.73 13.72
CA LEU A 15 -26.18 1.91 13.39
C LEU A 15 -24.69 1.78 13.77
N SER A 16 -24.29 0.67 14.40
CA SER A 16 -22.94 0.56 15.01
C SER A 16 -21.88 -0.10 14.14
N PHE A 17 -22.16 -0.44 12.88
CA PHE A 17 -21.20 -1.07 11.98
C PHE A 17 -21.06 -0.36 10.63
N ALA A 18 -21.16 0.96 10.61
CA ALA A 18 -20.57 1.70 9.51
C ALA A 18 -19.03 1.66 9.74
N GLN A 19 -18.37 0.67 9.16
CA GLN A 19 -16.91 0.62 9.10
C GLN A 19 -16.46 1.95 8.49
N GLN A 20 -15.83 2.79 9.31
CA GLN A 20 -15.37 4.11 8.88
C GLN A 20 -14.36 3.85 7.77
N LYS A 21 -14.70 4.17 6.53
CA LYS A 21 -13.85 3.93 5.38
C LYS A 21 -12.58 4.76 5.57
N VAL A 22 -11.46 4.09 5.82
CA VAL A 22 -10.16 4.75 5.96
C VAL A 22 -9.83 5.40 4.61
N ASN A 23 -9.61 6.70 4.61
CA ASN A 23 -9.22 7.43 3.42
C ASN A 23 -7.70 7.63 3.43
N TYR A 24 -6.97 6.71 2.81
CA TYR A 24 -5.52 6.80 2.67
C TYR A 24 -5.16 7.95 1.74
N LYS A 25 -4.26 8.83 2.20
CA LYS A 25 -3.74 9.94 1.39
C LYS A 25 -2.47 9.52 0.68
N VAL A 26 -2.41 9.75 -0.63
CA VAL A 26 -1.22 9.51 -1.44
C VAL A 26 -0.59 10.84 -1.81
N HIS A 27 0.72 10.92 -1.62
CA HIS A 27 1.58 12.01 -2.08
C HIS A 27 2.30 11.58 -3.36
N ALA A 28 2.01 12.29 -4.45
CA ALA A 28 2.69 12.11 -5.74
C ALA A 28 4.05 12.81 -5.68
N HIS A 29 5.10 12.02 -5.49
CA HIS A 29 6.48 12.48 -5.43
C HIS A 29 7.03 12.69 -6.83
N ASN A 30 7.81 13.75 -7.04
CA ASN A 30 8.40 14.10 -8.34
C ASN A 30 7.38 14.09 -9.51
N ASP A 31 6.17 14.60 -9.28
CA ASP A 31 5.08 14.56 -10.26
C ASP A 31 5.45 15.18 -11.62
N TYR A 32 6.32 16.18 -11.62
CA TYR A 32 6.82 16.83 -12.83
C TYR A 32 7.61 15.89 -13.77
N ALA A 33 8.04 14.74 -13.30
CA ALA A 33 8.72 13.71 -14.09
C ALA A 33 7.75 12.77 -14.83
N GLN A 34 6.44 12.86 -14.57
CA GLN A 34 5.42 12.07 -15.23
C GLN A 34 5.19 12.56 -16.68
N GLU A 35 4.58 11.70 -17.52
CA GLU A 35 4.26 12.06 -18.91
C GLU A 35 3.30 13.24 -18.98
N PHE A 36 2.32 13.31 -18.08
CA PHE A 36 1.34 14.38 -17.94
C PHE A 36 1.38 14.98 -16.54
N PRO A 37 2.37 15.86 -16.22
CA PRO A 37 2.50 16.49 -14.91
C PRO A 37 1.20 17.11 -14.43
N PHE A 38 0.94 17.08 -13.12
CA PHE A 38 -0.28 17.46 -12.44
C PHE A 38 -1.49 16.56 -12.76
N TRP A 39 -1.78 16.33 -14.04
CA TRP A 39 -3.02 15.67 -14.44
C TRP A 39 -3.05 14.19 -14.08
N GLU A 40 -1.93 13.49 -14.22
CA GLU A 40 -1.85 12.06 -13.86
C GLU A 40 -2.13 11.83 -12.38
N ALA A 41 -1.48 12.59 -11.51
CA ALA A 41 -1.68 12.53 -10.08
C ALA A 41 -3.08 13.01 -9.66
N TYR A 42 -3.54 14.13 -10.25
CA TYR A 42 -4.85 14.70 -9.93
C TYR A 42 -5.99 13.74 -10.30
N ILE A 43 -6.03 13.26 -11.55
CA ILE A 43 -7.06 12.29 -12.02
C ILE A 43 -6.94 10.96 -11.28
N GLY A 44 -5.72 10.51 -11.00
CA GLY A 44 -5.44 9.32 -10.20
C GLY A 44 -5.93 9.40 -8.75
N GLY A 45 -6.23 10.60 -8.26
CA GLY A 45 -6.80 10.81 -6.93
C GLY A 45 -5.78 11.07 -5.82
N ALA A 46 -4.54 11.43 -6.15
CA ALA A 46 -3.52 11.82 -5.18
C ALA A 46 -4.01 13.01 -4.33
N SER A 47 -3.77 12.96 -3.02
CA SER A 47 -4.18 14.02 -2.07
C SER A 47 -3.14 15.13 -1.94
N SER A 48 -1.91 14.86 -2.33
CA SER A 48 -0.78 15.79 -2.36
C SER A 48 0.02 15.57 -3.63
N ILE A 49 0.48 16.65 -4.25
CA ILE A 49 1.29 16.63 -5.49
C ILE A 49 2.54 17.46 -5.23
N GLU A 50 3.71 16.89 -5.52
CA GLU A 50 5.00 17.55 -5.37
C GLU A 50 5.52 18.08 -6.69
N VAL A 51 6.01 19.32 -6.66
CA VAL A 51 6.67 19.98 -7.78
C VAL A 51 7.99 20.63 -7.31
N ASP A 52 9.07 20.30 -7.99
CA ASP A 52 10.37 20.94 -7.79
C ASP A 52 10.44 22.27 -8.56
N VAL A 53 10.90 23.32 -7.89
CA VAL A 53 10.93 24.66 -8.45
C VAL A 53 12.31 25.30 -8.32
N PHE A 54 12.79 25.85 -9.44
CA PHE A 54 14.01 26.63 -9.53
C PHE A 54 13.72 28.05 -10.04
N LEU A 55 14.05 29.08 -9.26
CA LEU A 55 13.90 30.46 -9.67
C LEU A 55 15.11 30.90 -10.50
N LYS A 56 14.89 31.34 -11.74
CA LYS A 56 15.89 31.95 -12.58
C LYS A 56 15.30 33.09 -13.42
N GLU A 57 15.96 34.23 -13.47
CA GLU A 57 15.52 35.39 -14.25
C GLU A 57 14.04 35.74 -14.01
N ASN A 58 13.59 35.76 -12.73
CA ASN A 58 12.22 36.00 -12.29
C ASN A 58 11.18 34.98 -12.81
N THR A 59 11.60 33.84 -13.31
CA THR A 59 10.72 32.76 -13.76
C THR A 59 10.90 31.53 -12.88
N LEU A 60 9.78 30.97 -12.41
CA LEU A 60 9.74 29.74 -11.64
C LEU A 60 9.69 28.54 -12.58
N PHE A 61 10.83 27.93 -12.85
CA PHE A 61 10.95 26.74 -13.69
C PHE A 61 10.70 25.46 -12.87
N VAL A 62 10.04 24.51 -13.50
CA VAL A 62 9.82 23.18 -12.93
C VAL A 62 10.97 22.29 -13.31
N THR A 63 11.83 21.98 -12.34
CA THR A 63 13.05 21.20 -12.52
C THR A 63 13.70 20.86 -11.18
N HIS A 64 14.42 19.74 -11.13
CA HIS A 64 15.22 19.35 -9.95
C HIS A 64 16.53 20.16 -9.85
N SER A 65 17.11 20.51 -10.98
CA SER A 65 18.40 21.20 -11.02
C SER A 65 18.46 22.29 -12.11
N GLU A 66 19.35 23.27 -11.93
CA GLU A 66 19.53 24.38 -12.87
C GLU A 66 19.90 23.90 -14.28
N ASN A 67 20.68 22.82 -14.37
CA ASN A 67 21.16 22.27 -15.65
C ASN A 67 20.04 21.66 -16.51
N GLU A 68 18.91 21.33 -15.89
CA GLU A 68 17.78 20.62 -16.51
C GLU A 68 16.62 21.57 -16.85
N ILE A 69 16.82 22.89 -16.73
CA ILE A 69 15.79 23.88 -17.01
C ILE A 69 15.28 23.76 -18.44
N ASN A 70 14.00 23.39 -18.55
CA ASN A 70 13.21 23.50 -19.76
C ASN A 70 12.34 24.75 -19.69
N LYS A 71 12.58 25.73 -20.59
CA LYS A 71 11.85 27.01 -20.60
C LYS A 71 10.34 26.87 -20.84
N ALA A 72 9.88 25.75 -21.38
CA ALA A 72 8.47 25.46 -21.56
C ALA A 72 7.76 25.04 -20.26
N ASN A 73 8.52 24.57 -19.25
CA ASN A 73 8.01 24.00 -18.02
C ASN A 73 8.14 25.02 -16.89
N THR A 74 7.06 25.72 -16.60
CA THR A 74 6.98 26.67 -15.49
C THR A 74 5.91 26.26 -14.49
N LEU A 75 6.07 26.66 -13.22
CA LEU A 75 5.09 26.42 -12.17
C LEU A 75 3.70 26.95 -12.58
N GLU A 76 3.66 28.15 -13.15
CA GLU A 76 2.41 28.75 -13.61
C GLU A 76 1.69 27.87 -14.64
N LYS A 77 2.41 27.41 -15.67
CA LYS A 77 1.81 26.65 -16.77
C LYS A 77 1.40 25.22 -16.38
N LEU A 78 2.26 24.53 -15.65
CA LEU A 78 2.05 23.10 -15.38
C LEU A 78 1.16 22.84 -14.16
N TYR A 79 1.08 23.77 -13.20
CA TYR A 79 0.37 23.56 -11.95
C TYR A 79 -0.67 24.66 -11.64
N LEU A 80 -0.29 25.94 -11.62
CA LEU A 80 -1.21 26.99 -11.19
C LEU A 80 -2.36 27.24 -12.19
N GLN A 81 -2.11 27.21 -13.49
CA GLN A 81 -3.16 27.33 -14.51
C GLN A 81 -4.14 26.15 -14.48
N PRO A 82 -3.71 24.86 -14.43
CA PRO A 82 -4.61 23.74 -14.20
C PRO A 82 -5.47 23.87 -12.94
N LEU A 83 -4.88 24.29 -11.81
CA LEU A 83 -5.62 24.53 -10.58
C LEU A 83 -6.67 25.62 -10.74
N LYS A 84 -6.32 26.73 -11.40
CA LYS A 84 -7.25 27.83 -11.71
C LYS A 84 -8.38 27.39 -12.64
N GLN A 85 -8.08 26.59 -13.64
CA GLN A 85 -9.09 26.01 -14.52
C GLN A 85 -10.08 25.16 -13.74
N LEU A 86 -9.59 24.21 -12.93
CA LEU A 86 -10.44 23.33 -12.12
C LEU A 86 -11.30 24.10 -11.12
N GLN A 87 -10.74 25.17 -10.51
CA GLN A 87 -11.50 26.07 -9.63
C GLN A 87 -12.65 26.73 -10.40
N THR A 88 -12.36 27.29 -11.56
CA THR A 88 -13.35 28.01 -12.39
C THR A 88 -14.45 27.08 -12.88
N GLU A 89 -14.12 25.81 -13.18
CA GLU A 89 -15.06 24.79 -13.62
C GLU A 89 -15.85 24.15 -12.44
N GLY A 90 -15.56 24.50 -11.19
CA GLY A 90 -16.16 23.88 -9.99
C GLY A 90 -15.80 22.40 -9.81
N ARG A 91 -14.66 21.98 -10.34
CA ARG A 91 -14.15 20.58 -10.30
C ARG A 91 -12.95 20.40 -9.38
N LEU A 92 -12.51 21.47 -8.72
CA LEU A 92 -11.39 21.41 -7.79
C LEU A 92 -11.81 20.64 -6.54
N ARG A 93 -11.05 19.61 -6.19
CA ARG A 93 -11.14 18.90 -4.91
C ARG A 93 -10.08 19.42 -3.94
N SER A 94 -10.20 19.09 -2.65
CA SER A 94 -9.15 19.40 -1.69
C SER A 94 -7.83 18.77 -2.12
N LEU A 95 -6.78 19.58 -2.19
CA LEU A 95 -5.46 19.20 -2.69
C LEU A 95 -4.35 19.98 -2.00
N GLN A 96 -3.30 19.27 -1.60
CA GLN A 96 -2.04 19.88 -1.20
C GLN A 96 -1.11 19.96 -2.42
N LEU A 97 -0.65 21.17 -2.77
CA LEU A 97 0.48 21.36 -3.68
C LEU A 97 1.74 21.59 -2.84
N LEU A 98 2.62 20.60 -2.82
CA LEU A 98 3.92 20.72 -2.16
C LEU A 98 4.94 21.21 -3.16
N ILE A 99 5.50 22.41 -2.90
CA ILE A 99 6.46 23.10 -3.77
C ILE A 99 7.84 22.96 -3.12
N ASP A 100 8.67 22.11 -3.71
CA ASP A 100 10.04 21.85 -3.25
C ASP A 100 11.00 22.85 -3.91
N ILE A 101 11.51 23.79 -3.13
CA ILE A 101 12.40 24.84 -3.62
C ILE A 101 13.82 24.28 -3.79
N LYS A 102 14.37 24.40 -5.01
CA LYS A 102 15.73 23.97 -5.37
C LYS A 102 16.73 25.11 -5.52
N SER A 103 16.24 26.36 -5.50
CA SER A 103 17.07 27.59 -5.57
C SER A 103 17.14 28.29 -4.20
N ASP A 104 17.50 29.57 -4.16
CA ASP A 104 17.53 30.35 -2.91
C ASP A 104 16.13 30.43 -2.28
N ALA A 105 16.05 30.15 -1.01
CA ALA A 105 14.80 29.99 -0.26
C ALA A 105 13.92 31.24 -0.29
N GLU A 106 14.46 32.38 0.15
CA GLU A 106 13.69 33.59 0.40
C GLU A 106 13.17 34.23 -0.90
N THR A 107 14.08 34.43 -1.87
CA THR A 107 13.72 35.03 -3.15
C THR A 107 12.75 34.17 -3.95
N THR A 108 12.91 32.84 -3.88
CA THR A 108 12.03 31.90 -4.57
C THR A 108 10.65 31.85 -3.92
N LEU A 109 10.57 31.84 -2.59
CA LEU A 109 9.30 31.84 -1.88
C LEU A 109 8.49 33.12 -2.14
N VAL A 110 9.15 34.29 -2.19
CA VAL A 110 8.50 35.55 -2.58
C VAL A 110 7.94 35.47 -4.01
N ALA A 111 8.67 34.85 -4.94
CA ALA A 111 8.19 34.66 -6.31
C ALA A 111 7.01 33.68 -6.38
N ILE A 112 7.03 32.58 -5.60
CA ILE A 112 5.93 31.61 -5.50
C ILE A 112 4.66 32.30 -4.96
N THR A 113 4.78 33.02 -3.85
CA THR A 113 3.66 33.76 -3.23
C THR A 113 2.97 34.68 -4.26
N LYS A 114 3.76 35.49 -4.96
CA LYS A 114 3.24 36.39 -6.01
C LYS A 114 2.58 35.65 -7.17
N ALA A 115 3.12 34.46 -7.54
CA ALA A 115 2.56 33.67 -8.63
C ALA A 115 1.19 33.08 -8.24
N ILE A 116 1.02 32.65 -6.99
CA ILE A 116 -0.25 32.14 -6.45
C ILE A 116 -1.29 33.27 -6.38
N GLU A 117 -0.93 34.42 -5.80
CA GLU A 117 -1.79 35.61 -5.70
C GLU A 117 -2.24 36.10 -7.10
N LYS A 118 -1.32 36.18 -8.07
CA LYS A 118 -1.63 36.56 -9.46
C LYS A 118 -2.72 35.68 -10.10
N GLN A 119 -2.82 34.44 -9.72
CA GLN A 119 -3.85 33.49 -10.20
C GLN A 119 -5.12 33.53 -9.34
N ASN A 120 -5.18 34.34 -8.28
CA ASN A 120 -6.24 34.37 -7.26
C ASN A 120 -6.53 32.93 -6.72
N LEU A 121 -5.48 32.23 -6.28
CA LEU A 121 -5.55 30.91 -5.68
C LEU A 121 -5.29 30.95 -4.16
N ASP A 122 -4.85 32.08 -3.63
CA ASP A 122 -4.49 32.34 -2.23
C ASP A 122 -5.67 32.23 -1.24
N GLU A 123 -6.89 32.53 -1.71
CA GLU A 123 -8.11 32.43 -0.88
C GLU A 123 -8.94 31.16 -1.15
N VAL A 124 -8.38 30.18 -1.87
CA VAL A 124 -9.10 28.95 -2.23
C VAL A 124 -8.97 27.91 -1.13
N GLU A 125 -9.98 27.76 -0.28
CA GLU A 125 -10.02 26.88 0.88
C GLU A 125 -9.64 25.41 0.55
N ALA A 126 -9.97 24.95 -0.65
CA ALA A 126 -9.64 23.58 -1.08
C ALA A 126 -8.16 23.36 -1.41
N LEU A 127 -7.36 24.45 -1.50
CA LEU A 127 -5.93 24.39 -1.84
C LEU A 127 -5.06 24.63 -0.62
N HIS A 128 -4.06 23.78 -0.46
CA HIS A 128 -3.05 23.89 0.58
C HIS A 128 -1.67 23.98 -0.07
N PHE A 129 -1.06 25.18 -0.01
CA PHE A 129 0.28 25.40 -0.54
C PHE A 129 1.32 25.14 0.53
N VAL A 130 2.16 24.15 0.30
CA VAL A 130 3.16 23.70 1.26
C VAL A 130 4.56 23.83 0.67
N ILE A 131 5.44 24.53 1.37
CA ILE A 131 6.82 24.76 0.95
C ILE A 131 7.74 23.72 1.56
N SER A 132 8.55 23.09 0.72
CA SER A 132 9.56 22.09 1.07
C SER A 132 10.92 22.44 0.45
N GLY A 133 11.92 21.56 0.62
CA GLY A 133 13.26 21.75 0.09
C GLY A 133 14.02 22.89 0.78
N ASN A 134 14.61 23.80 0.00
CA ASN A 134 15.24 25.01 0.51
C ASN A 134 14.14 25.96 1.00
N ARG A 135 13.90 26.00 2.29
CA ARG A 135 12.89 26.80 2.95
C ARG A 135 13.53 27.71 4.02
N PRO A 136 12.85 28.81 4.42
CA PRO A 136 13.29 29.62 5.55
C PRO A 136 13.49 28.82 6.81
N GLU A 137 14.25 29.33 7.78
CA GLU A 137 14.34 28.74 9.09
C GLU A 137 12.96 28.72 9.77
N ALA A 138 12.66 27.66 10.54
CA ALA A 138 11.35 27.45 11.13
C ALA A 138 10.84 28.62 12.00
N LYS A 139 11.74 29.37 12.63
CA LYS A 139 11.40 30.58 13.38
C LYS A 139 10.80 31.71 12.55
N ALA A 140 11.05 31.72 11.23
CA ALA A 140 10.53 32.72 10.29
C ALA A 140 9.21 32.32 9.63
N TYR A 141 8.67 31.13 9.88
CA TYR A 141 7.45 30.64 9.25
C TYR A 141 6.24 31.57 9.42
N SER A 142 6.12 32.20 10.59
CA SER A 142 5.03 33.13 10.91
C SER A 142 5.09 34.47 10.12
N GLU A 143 6.20 34.77 9.46
CA GLU A 143 6.37 35.99 8.67
C GLU A 143 5.69 35.89 7.28
N TYR A 144 5.31 34.67 6.85
CA TYR A 144 4.71 34.43 5.55
C TYR A 144 3.18 34.43 5.60
N PRO A 145 2.49 34.70 4.47
CA PRO A 145 1.03 34.74 4.38
C PRO A 145 0.36 33.45 4.90
N ASP A 146 -0.88 33.57 5.39
CA ASP A 146 -1.60 32.44 6.02
C ASP A 146 -1.84 31.26 5.09
N PHE A 147 -1.97 31.48 3.79
CA PHE A 147 -2.14 30.43 2.79
C PHE A 147 -0.84 29.64 2.50
N ILE A 148 0.33 30.13 2.99
CA ILE A 148 1.60 29.42 2.89
C ILE A 148 1.86 28.63 4.18
N GLN A 149 2.04 27.34 4.05
CA GLN A 149 2.45 26.42 5.11
C GLN A 149 3.76 25.71 4.74
N PHE A 150 4.34 24.98 5.68
CA PHE A 150 5.65 24.39 5.49
C PHE A 150 5.65 22.87 5.75
N ASP A 151 6.43 22.13 4.96
CA ASP A 151 6.87 20.77 5.24
C ASP A 151 8.06 20.84 6.21
N HIS A 152 7.83 20.47 7.46
CA HIS A 152 8.90 20.47 8.47
C HIS A 152 9.66 19.15 8.44
N GLN A 153 11.00 19.23 8.31
CA GLN A 153 11.83 18.03 8.07
C GLN A 153 12.73 17.67 9.28
N ASN A 154 12.28 18.01 10.49
CA ASN A 154 12.97 17.67 11.73
C ASN A 154 11.97 17.20 12.78
N LEU A 155 12.33 16.19 13.56
CA LEU A 155 11.51 15.65 14.64
C LEU A 155 11.98 16.09 16.05
N GLU A 156 13.13 16.76 16.14
CA GLU A 156 13.75 17.05 17.43
C GLU A 156 13.45 18.47 17.94
N ASP A 157 12.88 19.35 17.12
CA ASP A 157 12.61 20.76 17.45
C ASP A 157 11.12 21.15 17.39
N LEU A 158 10.23 20.17 17.31
CA LEU A 158 8.78 20.39 17.14
C LEU A 158 8.16 21.25 18.27
N ASP A 159 8.70 21.17 19.48
CA ASP A 159 8.22 21.97 20.64
C ASP A 159 8.66 23.45 20.58
N ASN A 160 9.56 23.81 19.65
CA ASN A 160 10.21 25.12 19.62
C ASN A 160 9.82 25.96 18.39
N ILE A 161 8.84 25.52 17.61
CA ILE A 161 8.42 26.19 16.37
C ILE A 161 6.92 26.50 16.37
N ASP A 162 6.51 27.44 15.52
CA ASP A 162 5.09 27.72 15.30
C ASP A 162 4.44 26.61 14.46
N LEU A 163 3.83 25.66 15.14
CA LEU A 163 3.15 24.53 14.50
C LEU A 163 1.94 24.96 13.67
N SER A 164 1.35 26.16 13.85
CA SER A 164 0.22 26.61 13.03
C SER A 164 0.59 26.74 11.56
N LYS A 165 1.87 27.02 11.27
CA LYS A 165 2.43 27.13 9.92
C LYS A 165 3.00 25.81 9.36
N VAL A 166 2.98 24.73 10.13
CA VAL A 166 3.44 23.41 9.69
C VAL A 166 2.25 22.62 9.16
N ALA A 167 2.28 22.25 7.87
CA ALA A 167 1.27 21.43 7.23
C ALA A 167 1.45 19.93 7.55
N LEU A 168 2.69 19.48 7.52
CA LEU A 168 3.09 18.10 7.81
C LEU A 168 4.55 18.06 8.29
N VAL A 169 4.92 16.94 8.89
CA VAL A 169 6.32 16.62 9.18
C VAL A 169 6.75 15.51 8.23
N SER A 170 7.88 15.69 7.54
CA SER A 170 8.42 14.67 6.66
C SER A 170 9.91 14.44 6.89
N VAL A 171 10.33 13.18 6.85
CA VAL A 171 11.73 12.81 7.07
C VAL A 171 12.21 11.74 6.09
N ASN A 172 13.54 11.66 5.93
CA ASN A 172 14.16 10.64 5.10
C ASN A 172 14.01 9.26 5.74
N TYR A 173 13.27 8.37 5.08
CA TYR A 173 13.07 6.99 5.52
C TYR A 173 14.38 6.25 5.77
N LYS A 174 15.40 6.49 4.94
CA LYS A 174 16.70 5.81 5.03
C LYS A 174 17.47 6.08 6.34
N ASN A 175 17.07 7.10 7.10
CA ASN A 175 17.63 7.35 8.43
C ASN A 175 17.07 6.39 9.50
N TYR A 176 15.97 5.69 9.21
CA TYR A 176 15.25 4.84 10.16
C TYR A 176 15.33 3.36 9.79
N SER A 177 15.35 3.03 8.49
CA SER A 177 15.33 1.66 8.01
C SER A 177 16.01 1.52 6.64
N VAL A 178 16.63 0.36 6.41
CA VAL A 178 17.15 -0.09 5.11
C VAL A 178 16.21 -1.07 4.42
N TRP A 179 15.03 -1.35 4.98
CA TRP A 179 14.05 -2.24 4.38
C TRP A 179 13.63 -1.74 3.00
N ASN A 180 13.65 -2.66 2.03
CA ASN A 180 13.45 -2.35 0.60
C ASN A 180 11.99 -2.50 0.11
N GLY A 181 11.04 -2.70 1.03
CA GLY A 181 9.62 -2.84 0.68
C GLY A 181 9.16 -4.28 0.41
N PHE A 182 9.99 -5.28 0.66
CA PHE A 182 9.64 -6.70 0.55
C PHE A 182 9.83 -7.43 1.87
N GLY A 183 8.98 -8.43 2.13
CA GLY A 183 8.99 -9.15 3.40
C GLY A 183 8.63 -8.25 4.58
N ASN A 184 9.20 -8.56 5.75
CA ASN A 184 8.98 -7.81 6.98
C ASN A 184 10.20 -6.94 7.32
N MET A 185 9.92 -5.76 7.85
CA MET A 185 10.93 -4.93 8.50
C MET A 185 11.42 -5.62 9.79
N VAL A 186 12.71 -5.56 10.05
CA VAL A 186 13.26 -6.12 11.30
C VAL A 186 12.82 -5.28 12.51
N ALA A 187 12.63 -5.93 13.66
CA ALA A 187 12.04 -5.27 14.83
C ALA A 187 12.74 -3.96 15.26
N PRO A 188 14.09 -3.85 15.31
CA PRO A 188 14.73 -2.60 15.71
C PRO A 188 14.55 -1.44 14.70
N GLU A 189 14.29 -1.73 13.42
CA GLU A 189 13.99 -0.71 12.43
C GLU A 189 12.52 -0.31 12.49
N LEU A 190 11.62 -1.29 12.70
CA LEU A 190 10.21 -1.02 12.89
C LEU A 190 9.97 -0.09 14.07
N GLU A 191 10.62 -0.32 15.21
CA GLU A 191 10.53 0.52 16.40
C GLU A 191 10.93 1.98 16.11
N LYS A 192 12.02 2.21 15.36
CA LYS A 192 12.44 3.55 14.95
C LYS A 192 11.43 4.23 14.02
N VAL A 193 10.83 3.47 13.11
CA VAL A 193 9.81 3.98 12.18
C VAL A 193 8.54 4.38 12.94
N GLU A 194 8.09 3.54 13.88
CA GLU A 194 6.93 3.82 14.75
C GLU A 194 7.18 5.04 15.65
N GLU A 195 8.37 5.15 16.23
CA GLU A 195 8.76 6.31 17.04
C GLU A 195 8.74 7.61 16.23
N ALA A 196 9.24 7.60 14.99
CA ALA A 196 9.22 8.78 14.12
C ALA A 196 7.80 9.26 13.83
N ILE A 197 6.88 8.33 13.51
CA ILE A 197 5.46 8.63 13.28
C ILE A 197 4.83 9.20 14.57
N ALA A 198 5.07 8.55 15.69
CA ALA A 198 4.50 8.93 16.97
C ALA A 198 4.94 10.35 17.41
N LYS A 199 6.19 10.76 17.14
CA LYS A 199 6.66 12.13 17.45
C LYS A 199 5.86 13.20 16.71
N ALA A 200 5.57 13.03 15.43
CA ALA A 200 4.75 13.98 14.68
C ALA A 200 3.29 13.98 15.16
N HIS A 201 2.73 12.81 15.43
CA HIS A 201 1.36 12.67 15.93
C HIS A 201 1.19 13.24 17.33
N ALA A 202 2.23 13.20 18.19
CA ALA A 202 2.18 13.78 19.52
C ALA A 202 1.91 15.30 19.52
N VAL A 203 2.31 15.98 18.42
CA VAL A 203 2.03 17.41 18.19
C VAL A 203 0.88 17.65 17.21
N ASN A 204 0.06 16.62 16.95
CA ASN A 204 -1.09 16.64 16.04
C ASN A 204 -0.73 17.07 14.60
N LYS A 205 0.42 16.65 14.08
CA LYS A 205 0.82 16.91 12.70
C LYS A 205 0.80 15.65 11.84
N PRO A 206 0.30 15.74 10.60
CA PRO A 206 0.42 14.65 9.63
C PRO A 206 1.89 14.32 9.36
N PHE A 207 2.14 13.04 9.07
CA PHE A 207 3.48 12.52 8.85
C PHE A 207 3.67 11.90 7.46
N ARG A 208 4.87 12.06 6.88
CA ARG A 208 5.30 11.45 5.62
C ARG A 208 6.75 10.98 5.71
N PHE A 209 7.04 9.81 5.13
CA PHE A 209 8.40 9.44 4.77
C PHE A 209 8.67 9.75 3.30
N TRP A 210 9.77 10.45 2.99
CA TRP A 210 10.33 10.52 1.65
C TRP A 210 11.50 9.53 1.49
N ALA A 211 11.92 9.22 0.23
CA ALA A 211 12.89 8.16 -0.10
C ALA A 211 12.50 6.77 0.45
N SER A 212 11.23 6.53 0.66
CA SER A 212 10.68 5.25 1.12
C SER A 212 10.51 4.27 -0.05
N PRO A 213 10.47 2.94 0.21
CA PRO A 213 10.17 1.96 -0.82
C PRO A 213 8.79 2.19 -1.44
N ASP A 214 8.69 2.04 -2.77
CA ASP A 214 7.49 2.30 -3.56
C ASP A 214 6.91 1.00 -4.14
N THR A 215 6.33 0.18 -3.26
CA THR A 215 5.71 -1.12 -3.57
C THR A 215 4.37 -1.27 -2.84
N LYS A 216 3.49 -2.16 -3.33
CA LYS A 216 2.22 -2.48 -2.67
C LYS A 216 2.40 -2.94 -1.22
N ILE A 217 3.46 -3.69 -0.93
CA ILE A 217 3.79 -4.14 0.42
C ILE A 217 4.18 -2.95 1.30
N ALA A 218 4.99 -2.03 0.76
CA ALA A 218 5.40 -0.83 1.49
C ALA A 218 4.22 0.10 1.73
N TRP A 219 3.37 0.35 0.73
CA TRP A 219 2.15 1.16 0.90
C TRP A 219 1.24 0.57 1.98
N THR A 220 1.02 -0.77 1.95
CA THR A 220 0.26 -1.46 3.00
C THR A 220 0.89 -1.28 4.37
N ARG A 221 2.20 -1.47 4.48
CA ARG A 221 2.91 -1.37 5.75
C ARG A 221 2.80 0.04 6.32
N PHE A 222 3.09 1.08 5.53
CA PHE A 222 3.01 2.47 5.97
C PHE A 222 1.57 2.89 6.31
N ALA A 223 0.58 2.45 5.54
CA ALA A 223 -0.82 2.69 5.85
C ALA A 223 -1.22 2.09 7.21
N ASN A 224 -0.81 0.85 7.50
CA ASN A 224 -1.08 0.17 8.76
C ASN A 224 -0.32 0.77 9.95
N LEU A 225 0.84 1.38 9.71
CA LEU A 225 1.62 2.09 10.74
C LEU A 225 1.09 3.51 11.00
N GLY A 226 0.11 3.97 10.22
CA GLY A 226 -0.51 5.28 10.41
C GLY A 226 0.25 6.43 9.75
N VAL A 227 1.08 6.16 8.73
CA VAL A 227 1.66 7.24 7.90
C VAL A 227 0.53 7.96 7.16
N ASP A 228 0.43 9.28 7.32
CA ASP A 228 -0.69 10.08 6.79
C ASP A 228 -0.61 10.28 5.28
N PHE A 229 0.58 10.50 4.75
CA PHE A 229 0.82 10.65 3.32
C PHE A 229 1.74 9.55 2.81
N ILE A 230 1.19 8.61 2.06
CA ILE A 230 1.96 7.53 1.42
C ILE A 230 2.69 8.10 0.20
N ASN A 231 4.01 8.13 0.25
CA ASN A 231 4.87 8.65 -0.81
C ASN A 231 4.95 7.65 -1.96
N SER A 232 4.75 8.12 -3.20
CA SER A 232 4.81 7.24 -4.38
C SER A 232 5.16 8.00 -5.65
N ASP A 233 6.01 7.39 -6.49
CA ASP A 233 6.28 7.80 -7.88
C ASP A 233 5.20 7.25 -8.85
N LYS A 234 4.24 6.44 -8.33
CA LYS A 234 3.14 5.82 -9.07
C LYS A 234 1.80 6.15 -8.42
N PRO A 235 1.44 7.44 -8.32
CA PRO A 235 0.32 7.88 -7.48
C PRO A 235 -1.02 7.25 -7.86
N ALA A 236 -1.32 7.09 -9.14
CA ALA A 236 -2.58 6.49 -9.59
C ALA A 236 -2.68 4.99 -9.19
N GLU A 237 -1.57 4.24 -9.30
CA GLU A 237 -1.52 2.83 -8.87
C GLU A 237 -1.66 2.73 -7.34
N ALA A 238 -0.94 3.57 -6.60
CA ALA A 238 -1.00 3.59 -5.14
C ALA A 238 -2.42 3.92 -4.63
N VAL A 239 -3.06 4.94 -5.18
CA VAL A 239 -4.45 5.31 -4.84
C VAL A 239 -5.42 4.17 -5.15
N SER A 240 -5.32 3.57 -6.35
CA SER A 240 -6.20 2.46 -6.75
C SER A 240 -6.05 1.27 -5.82
N TYR A 241 -4.81 0.91 -5.47
CA TYR A 241 -4.52 -0.20 -4.56
C TYR A 241 -5.02 0.07 -3.14
N LEU A 242 -4.70 1.23 -2.56
CA LEU A 242 -5.09 1.58 -1.19
C LEU A 242 -6.60 1.70 -1.01
N LYS A 243 -7.36 2.10 -2.04
CA LYS A 243 -8.84 2.10 -2.00
C LYS A 243 -9.44 0.71 -1.79
N THR A 244 -8.72 -0.35 -2.14
CA THR A 244 -9.17 -1.74 -2.00
C THR A 244 -8.54 -2.45 -0.80
N LEU A 245 -7.64 -1.79 -0.07
CA LEU A 245 -6.84 -2.41 0.99
C LEU A 245 -7.71 -3.05 2.07
N ASP A 246 -8.70 -2.33 2.59
CA ASP A 246 -9.59 -2.83 3.65
C ASP A 246 -10.40 -4.06 3.20
N GLN A 247 -10.79 -4.11 1.92
CA GLN A 247 -11.54 -5.23 1.34
C GLN A 247 -10.66 -6.47 1.13
N ASN A 248 -9.36 -6.26 0.94
CA ASN A 248 -8.37 -7.31 0.70
C ASN A 248 -7.57 -7.67 1.96
N THR A 249 -7.92 -7.08 3.11
CA THR A 249 -7.28 -7.35 4.39
C THR A 249 -8.11 -8.34 5.20
N TYR A 250 -7.52 -9.50 5.51
CA TYR A 250 -8.08 -10.45 6.45
C TYR A 250 -7.49 -10.22 7.84
N VAL A 251 -8.35 -9.98 8.82
CA VAL A 251 -7.95 -9.87 10.23
C VAL A 251 -8.48 -11.10 10.96
N ASN A 252 -7.58 -11.94 11.43
CA ASN A 252 -7.95 -13.08 12.26
C ASN A 252 -8.26 -12.62 13.70
N THR A 253 -9.53 -12.70 14.09
CA THR A 253 -10.00 -12.35 15.44
C THR A 253 -9.93 -13.51 16.43
N GLN A 254 -9.76 -14.74 15.93
CA GLN A 254 -9.66 -15.96 16.76
C GLN A 254 -8.61 -16.89 16.17
N GLN A 255 -7.49 -17.02 16.85
CA GLN A 255 -6.51 -18.04 16.51
C GLN A 255 -7.09 -19.43 16.79
N ILE A 256 -7.05 -20.30 15.77
CA ILE A 256 -7.49 -21.70 15.92
C ILE A 256 -6.37 -22.47 16.61
N GLU A 257 -6.71 -23.17 17.67
CA GLU A 257 -5.77 -24.08 18.32
C GLU A 257 -5.34 -25.19 17.37
N VAL A 258 -4.03 -25.37 17.28
CA VAL A 258 -3.44 -26.36 16.36
C VAL A 258 -3.24 -27.65 17.10
N TYR A 259 -3.92 -28.72 16.62
CA TYR A 259 -3.71 -30.05 17.11
C TYR A 259 -2.24 -30.46 16.96
N GLN A 260 -1.65 -30.97 18.07
CA GLN A 260 -0.29 -31.46 18.10
C GLN A 260 -0.34 -33.02 18.03
N PRO A 261 -0.03 -33.62 16.87
CA PRO A 261 -0.16 -35.07 16.71
C PRO A 261 0.90 -35.79 17.54
N GLU A 262 0.47 -36.83 18.28
CA GLU A 262 1.36 -37.76 18.91
C GLU A 262 1.65 -38.93 17.97
N PHE A 263 2.87 -39.00 17.44
CA PHE A 263 3.28 -40.05 16.54
C PHE A 263 3.78 -41.25 17.39
N LYS A 264 2.91 -42.27 17.53
CA LYS A 264 3.20 -43.53 18.23
C LYS A 264 3.08 -44.70 17.25
N PHE A 265 4.02 -44.81 16.32
CA PHE A 265 4.06 -45.92 15.38
C PHE A 265 5.49 -46.47 15.26
N ASP A 266 5.58 -47.79 15.04
CA ASP A 266 6.82 -48.45 14.63
C ASP A 266 6.84 -48.54 13.11
N TYR A 267 7.89 -48.03 12.48
CA TYR A 267 8.07 -48.12 11.03
C TYR A 267 8.21 -49.56 10.51
N ASN A 268 8.40 -50.53 11.39
CA ASN A 268 8.42 -51.95 11.04
C ASN A 268 7.03 -52.57 11.01
N ASP A 269 6.01 -51.93 11.52
CA ASP A 269 4.65 -52.43 11.50
C ASP A 269 4.04 -52.31 10.10
N THR A 270 3.40 -53.39 9.64
CA THR A 270 2.65 -53.36 8.37
C THR A 270 1.30 -52.67 8.57
N PRO A 271 0.99 -51.56 7.89
CA PRO A 271 -0.30 -50.91 8.05
C PRO A 271 -1.45 -51.79 7.59
N VAL A 272 -2.48 -51.90 8.40
CA VAL A 272 -3.69 -52.67 8.08
C VAL A 272 -4.65 -51.88 7.19
N ASN A 273 -4.71 -50.57 7.38
CA ASN A 273 -5.57 -49.64 6.61
C ASN A 273 -4.78 -48.41 6.20
N VAL A 274 -5.11 -47.85 5.04
CA VAL A 274 -4.54 -46.61 4.54
C VAL A 274 -5.68 -45.64 4.27
N ILE A 275 -5.61 -44.42 4.81
CA ILE A 275 -6.51 -43.34 4.54
C ILE A 275 -5.74 -42.30 3.72
N LEU A 276 -6.14 -42.10 2.43
CA LEU A 276 -5.58 -41.07 1.58
C LEU A 276 -6.46 -39.85 1.65
N MET A 277 -5.93 -38.71 2.15
CA MET A 277 -6.61 -37.45 2.18
C MET A 277 -6.01 -36.54 1.08
N ILE A 278 -6.83 -36.09 0.15
CA ILE A 278 -6.41 -35.25 -0.98
C ILE A 278 -6.95 -33.85 -0.76
N GLY A 279 -6.06 -32.87 -0.62
CA GLY A 279 -6.41 -31.44 -0.62
C GLY A 279 -6.36 -30.91 -2.04
N ASP A 280 -7.50 -30.86 -2.76
CA ASP A 280 -7.57 -30.35 -4.10
C ASP A 280 -7.24 -28.85 -4.13
N GLY A 281 -6.38 -28.41 -5.07
CA GLY A 281 -5.91 -27.04 -5.20
C GLY A 281 -5.02 -26.55 -4.03
N THR A 282 -4.65 -27.43 -3.09
CA THR A 282 -3.86 -27.06 -1.91
C THR A 282 -2.36 -27.12 -2.22
N GLY A 283 -1.80 -26.00 -2.65
CA GLY A 283 -0.36 -25.83 -2.86
C GLY A 283 0.34 -25.15 -1.67
N LEU A 284 1.65 -24.93 -1.81
CA LEU A 284 2.46 -24.27 -0.78
C LEU A 284 1.97 -22.85 -0.45
N ALA A 285 1.45 -22.13 -1.43
CA ALA A 285 0.91 -20.76 -1.21
C ALA A 285 -0.32 -20.77 -0.30
N GLN A 286 -1.24 -21.72 -0.48
CA GLN A 286 -2.43 -21.88 0.35
C GLN A 286 -2.07 -22.29 1.77
N ILE A 287 -1.15 -23.24 1.94
CA ILE A 287 -0.65 -23.67 3.25
C ILE A 287 0.04 -22.50 3.96
N THR A 288 0.91 -21.77 3.26
CA THR A 288 1.62 -20.61 3.83
C THR A 288 0.65 -19.50 4.23
N SER A 289 -0.35 -19.20 3.38
CA SER A 289 -1.37 -18.18 3.69
C SER A 289 -2.19 -18.58 4.92
N GLY A 290 -2.61 -19.83 5.02
CA GLY A 290 -3.32 -20.36 6.18
C GLY A 290 -2.46 -20.32 7.47
N GLN A 291 -1.18 -20.67 7.36
CA GLN A 291 -0.24 -20.59 8.48
C GLN A 291 -0.06 -19.16 8.99
N ILE A 292 0.14 -18.20 8.08
CA ILE A 292 0.25 -16.76 8.43
C ILE A 292 -1.05 -16.28 9.09
N ALA A 293 -2.19 -16.59 8.50
CA ALA A 293 -3.50 -16.20 9.01
C ALA A 293 -3.79 -16.76 10.40
N ASN A 294 -3.23 -17.92 10.76
CA ASN A 294 -3.39 -18.55 12.07
C ASN A 294 -2.19 -18.35 13.00
N GLY A 295 -1.52 -17.21 12.92
CA GLY A 295 -0.44 -16.84 13.85
C GLY A 295 0.83 -17.70 13.71
N GLY A 296 1.10 -18.23 12.53
CA GLY A 296 2.30 -19.00 12.22
C GLY A 296 2.16 -20.51 12.40
N GLN A 297 0.96 -21.04 12.68
CA GLN A 297 0.76 -22.46 12.98
C GLN A 297 -0.40 -23.07 12.17
N LEU A 298 -0.22 -24.31 11.70
CA LEU A 298 -1.26 -25.17 11.13
C LEU A 298 -1.01 -26.62 11.54
N THR A 299 -2.07 -27.43 11.68
CA THR A 299 -1.95 -28.85 11.97
C THR A 299 -1.16 -29.60 10.88
N VAL A 300 -1.39 -29.28 9.61
CA VAL A 300 -0.68 -29.91 8.49
C VAL A 300 0.84 -29.66 8.54
N THR A 301 1.29 -28.55 9.12
CA THR A 301 2.72 -28.24 9.27
C THR A 301 3.38 -28.93 10.46
N GLN A 302 2.61 -29.70 11.26
CA GLN A 302 3.11 -30.51 12.37
C GLN A 302 3.45 -31.95 11.93
N LEU A 303 3.15 -32.32 10.68
CA LEU A 303 3.51 -33.64 10.14
C LEU A 303 5.04 -33.77 10.06
N LYS A 304 5.57 -34.92 10.47
CA LYS A 304 7.02 -35.17 10.51
C LYS A 304 7.57 -35.61 9.17
N ASP A 305 6.79 -36.43 8.46
CA ASP A 305 7.20 -36.98 7.17
C ASP A 305 6.49 -36.24 6.08
N PHE A 306 7.24 -35.65 5.13
CA PHE A 306 6.71 -35.02 3.98
C PHE A 306 7.60 -35.25 2.76
N GLY A 307 7.00 -35.11 1.56
CA GLY A 307 7.72 -35.22 0.33
C GLY A 307 7.14 -34.26 -0.73
N LEU A 308 7.83 -34.13 -1.84
CA LEU A 308 7.38 -33.34 -2.99
C LEU A 308 6.96 -34.29 -4.11
N SER A 309 5.82 -34.02 -4.74
CA SER A 309 5.31 -34.74 -5.89
C SER A 309 5.33 -33.83 -7.13
N LYS A 310 5.72 -34.40 -8.29
CA LYS A 310 5.57 -33.73 -9.58
C LYS A 310 4.15 -33.93 -10.08
N THR A 311 3.34 -32.89 -9.99
CA THR A 311 1.91 -32.95 -10.32
C THR A 311 1.61 -32.62 -11.78
N ALA A 312 2.58 -32.23 -12.61
CA ALA A 312 2.37 -31.88 -14.00
C ALA A 312 1.59 -32.96 -14.79
N ALA A 313 0.65 -32.54 -15.63
CA ALA A 313 0.00 -33.39 -16.62
C ALA A 313 0.97 -33.76 -17.76
N THR A 314 0.53 -34.52 -18.76
CA THR A 314 1.38 -34.84 -19.90
C THR A 314 1.48 -33.73 -20.92
N ASP A 315 0.48 -32.84 -20.97
CA ASP A 315 0.32 -31.75 -21.91
C ASP A 315 0.59 -30.35 -21.26
N ASP A 316 0.64 -30.24 -19.93
CA ASP A 316 0.83 -28.97 -19.23
C ASP A 316 1.63 -29.16 -17.93
N LEU A 317 2.40 -28.13 -17.56
CA LEU A 317 3.09 -28.05 -16.26
C LEU A 317 2.12 -27.94 -15.08
N VAL A 318 0.93 -27.40 -15.32
CA VAL A 318 -0.16 -27.26 -14.34
C VAL A 318 -1.21 -28.33 -14.62
N THR A 319 -1.33 -29.31 -13.70
CA THR A 319 -2.39 -30.32 -13.81
C THR A 319 -3.74 -29.75 -13.40
N ASP A 320 -4.84 -30.27 -14.01
CA ASP A 320 -6.18 -30.09 -13.46
C ASP A 320 -6.55 -31.24 -12.53
N SER A 321 -7.72 -31.16 -11.89
CA SER A 321 -8.22 -32.19 -10.96
C SER A 321 -8.46 -33.53 -11.68
N ALA A 322 -8.84 -33.53 -12.95
CA ALA A 322 -9.13 -34.72 -13.72
C ALA A 322 -7.87 -35.56 -14.00
N ALA A 323 -6.83 -34.93 -14.55
CA ALA A 323 -5.55 -35.59 -14.81
C ALA A 323 -4.84 -35.99 -13.51
N GLY A 324 -4.91 -35.13 -12.46
CA GLY A 324 -4.36 -35.43 -11.13
C GLY A 324 -5.04 -36.64 -10.49
N ALA A 325 -6.36 -36.71 -10.50
CA ALA A 325 -7.14 -37.84 -9.99
C ALA A 325 -6.83 -39.12 -10.74
N THR A 326 -6.75 -39.07 -12.07
CA THR A 326 -6.37 -40.20 -12.90
C THR A 326 -4.99 -40.74 -12.51
N ALA A 327 -3.99 -39.87 -12.38
CA ALA A 327 -2.65 -40.26 -11.99
C ALA A 327 -2.59 -40.92 -10.61
N MET A 328 -3.36 -40.41 -9.63
CA MET A 328 -3.44 -41.01 -8.29
C MET A 328 -4.16 -42.37 -8.28
N ALA A 329 -5.23 -42.50 -9.10
CA ALA A 329 -6.05 -43.70 -9.13
C ALA A 329 -5.44 -44.83 -9.97
N THR A 330 -4.63 -44.54 -10.98
CA THR A 330 -4.14 -45.50 -11.95
C THR A 330 -2.62 -45.67 -11.97
N GLY A 331 -1.88 -44.73 -11.37
CA GLY A 331 -0.42 -44.66 -11.45
C GLY A 331 0.12 -44.13 -12.78
N THR A 332 -0.77 -43.70 -13.71
CA THR A 332 -0.40 -43.24 -15.04
C THR A 332 -0.82 -41.78 -15.24
N LYS A 333 0.10 -40.94 -15.68
CA LYS A 333 -0.21 -39.54 -16.06
C LYS A 333 -0.99 -39.47 -17.35
N THR A 334 -1.88 -38.49 -17.45
CA THR A 334 -2.66 -38.22 -18.64
C THR A 334 -2.69 -36.70 -18.93
N HIS A 335 -3.35 -36.31 -20.00
CA HIS A 335 -3.56 -34.89 -20.35
C HIS A 335 -4.68 -34.24 -19.51
N ASN A 336 -4.68 -32.93 -19.40
CA ASN A 336 -5.72 -32.21 -18.68
C ASN A 336 -7.12 -32.53 -19.25
N ARG A 337 -8.12 -32.54 -18.33
CA ARG A 337 -9.54 -32.91 -18.59
C ARG A 337 -9.80 -34.37 -18.88
N ALA A 338 -8.78 -35.23 -18.89
CA ALA A 338 -8.95 -36.71 -19.09
C ALA A 338 -9.15 -37.41 -17.75
N ILE A 339 -10.11 -38.33 -17.70
CA ILE A 339 -10.42 -39.15 -16.49
C ILE A 339 -10.37 -40.64 -16.87
N GLY A 340 -9.52 -41.40 -16.18
CA GLY A 340 -9.46 -42.86 -16.32
C GLY A 340 -8.90 -43.36 -17.66
N VAL A 341 -8.19 -42.50 -18.38
CA VAL A 341 -7.53 -42.84 -19.65
C VAL A 341 -6.06 -42.45 -19.65
N ASP A 342 -5.27 -43.08 -20.48
CA ASP A 342 -3.87 -42.75 -20.74
C ASP A 342 -3.74 -41.54 -21.71
N PRO A 343 -2.51 -41.10 -22.07
CA PRO A 343 -2.31 -40.00 -23.02
C PRO A 343 -2.84 -40.24 -24.42
N ASP A 344 -3.11 -41.49 -24.78
CA ASP A 344 -3.67 -41.93 -26.08
C ASP A 344 -5.18 -42.24 -25.97
N ASP A 345 -5.84 -41.76 -24.90
CA ASP A 345 -7.28 -41.95 -24.62
C ASP A 345 -7.71 -43.42 -24.45
N GLN A 346 -6.76 -44.31 -24.11
CA GLN A 346 -7.09 -45.69 -23.78
C GLN A 346 -7.50 -45.84 -22.32
N SER A 347 -8.56 -46.60 -22.05
CA SER A 347 -9.08 -46.83 -20.72
C SER A 347 -8.04 -47.49 -19.80
N LEU A 348 -7.87 -46.94 -18.59
CA LEU A 348 -6.98 -47.44 -17.54
C LEU A 348 -7.75 -48.10 -16.40
N GLN A 349 -7.22 -49.22 -15.89
CA GLN A 349 -7.76 -49.84 -14.68
C GLN A 349 -7.33 -49.02 -13.45
N ASN A 350 -8.28 -48.67 -12.61
CA ASN A 350 -8.02 -47.91 -11.39
C ASN A 350 -7.92 -48.80 -10.15
N ILE A 351 -7.39 -48.22 -9.05
CA ILE A 351 -7.16 -48.94 -7.82
C ILE A 351 -8.45 -49.55 -7.21
N THR A 352 -9.62 -48.91 -7.39
CA THR A 352 -10.88 -49.47 -6.87
C THR A 352 -11.35 -50.67 -7.63
N GLU A 353 -11.13 -50.71 -8.96
CA GLU A 353 -11.38 -51.88 -9.77
C GLU A 353 -10.44 -53.04 -9.45
N LEU A 354 -9.14 -52.75 -9.22
CA LEU A 354 -8.13 -53.72 -8.80
C LEU A 354 -8.46 -54.39 -7.45
N LEU A 355 -9.03 -53.60 -6.51
CA LEU A 355 -9.37 -54.09 -5.17
C LEU A 355 -10.78 -54.68 -5.08
N GLY A 356 -11.69 -54.29 -5.98
CA GLY A 356 -13.08 -54.74 -5.96
C GLY A 356 -13.27 -56.21 -6.38
N GLY A 357 -12.24 -56.83 -6.93
CA GLY A 357 -12.21 -58.25 -7.28
C GLY A 357 -11.64 -59.19 -6.21
N LYS A 358 -11.32 -58.62 -5.05
CA LYS A 358 -10.82 -59.38 -3.85
C LYS A 358 -11.85 -59.29 -2.74
#